data_66065ade2568ae4a803dde7ae3744c7e
#
_entry.id   66065ade2568ae4a803dde7ae3744c7e
#
_cell.length_a   1.000
_cell.length_b   1.000
_cell.length_c   1.000
_cell.angle_alpha   90.00
_cell.angle_beta   90.00
_cell.angle_gamma   90.00
#
_symmetry.space_group_name_H-M   'P 1'
#
loop_
_entity.id
_entity.type
_entity.pdbx_description
1 polymer ?
#
loop_
_entity_poly.entity_id
_entity_poly.type
_entity_poly.pdbx_seq_one_letter_code
_entity_poly.pdbx_strand_id
1 'polypeptide(L)'
;NEPATRCRFPARYNWLSSQLDFSGLAVATAACPRYDEWRRAINASSVVLVLAASYVNSPSSMYGHTFLRFDPDNMSNESPLLSYALNFGATVGEEDAGLLYAWRGVAGGYPGQFVGNAYLDKVKEYARIENRDLWEYRLYFSPAEVGQMLAHVWELDQVSFAYYFFDENCSFRLLELLEVARPELDLVDQ
;
A
#
# COMPACT_ATOMS: atom_id res chain seq x y z
N ASN A 1 18.34 20.57 -5.09
CA ASN A 1 18.29 19.74 -6.29
C ASN A 1 17.02 18.94 -6.21
N GLU A 2 16.03 19.25 -7.05
CA GLU A 2 14.87 18.40 -7.21
C GLU A 2 15.34 17.03 -7.71
N PRO A 3 14.81 15.93 -7.13
CA PRO A 3 15.10 14.61 -7.65
C PRO A 3 14.62 14.56 -9.11
N ALA A 4 15.39 13.92 -9.98
CA ALA A 4 14.97 13.73 -11.37
C ALA A 4 13.55 13.14 -11.39
N THR A 5 12.69 13.63 -12.28
CA THR A 5 11.26 13.23 -12.38
C THR A 5 11.11 11.72 -12.40
N ARG A 6 12.04 10.99 -13.03
CA ARG A 6 12.13 9.54 -13.03
C ARG A 6 12.24 8.94 -11.62
N CYS A 7 12.99 9.58 -10.72
CA CYS A 7 13.19 9.10 -9.36
C CYS A 7 11.97 9.36 -8.46
N ARG A 8 11.16 10.35 -8.82
CA ARG A 8 9.89 10.63 -8.14
C ARG A 8 8.76 9.70 -8.63
N PHE A 9 8.80 9.33 -9.93
CA PHE A 9 7.74 8.56 -10.60
C PHE A 9 8.29 7.30 -11.27
N PRO A 10 8.90 6.35 -10.51
CA PRO A 10 9.52 5.16 -11.08
C PRO A 10 8.52 4.19 -11.71
N ALA A 11 7.30 4.04 -11.15
CA ALA A 11 6.30 3.15 -11.70
C ALA A 11 5.79 3.61 -13.06
N ARG A 12 5.52 4.90 -13.20
CA ARG A 12 5.11 5.53 -14.46
C ARG A 12 6.21 5.45 -15.50
N TYR A 13 7.46 5.68 -15.08
CA TYR A 13 8.60 5.53 -15.96
C TYR A 13 8.74 4.10 -16.49
N ASN A 14 8.63 3.09 -15.61
CA ASN A 14 8.70 1.68 -15.99
C ASN A 14 7.59 1.33 -16.98
N TRP A 15 6.36 1.74 -16.69
CA TRP A 15 5.21 1.48 -17.56
C TRP A 15 5.38 2.16 -18.93
N LEU A 16 5.74 3.46 -18.98
CA LEU A 16 5.99 4.16 -20.23
C LEU A 16 7.12 3.51 -21.04
N SER A 17 8.19 3.05 -20.37
CA SER A 17 9.32 2.38 -21.02
C SER A 17 8.94 1.02 -21.61
N SER A 18 7.89 0.37 -21.10
CA SER A 18 7.36 -0.87 -21.66
C SER A 18 6.45 -0.64 -22.88
N GLN A 19 5.86 0.55 -23.01
CA GLN A 19 4.93 0.90 -24.08
C GLN A 19 5.57 1.70 -25.22
N LEU A 20 6.65 2.43 -24.95
CA LEU A 20 7.28 3.38 -25.86
C LEU A 20 8.75 3.06 -26.07
N ASP A 21 9.24 3.27 -27.28
CA ASP A 21 10.67 3.20 -27.59
C ASP A 21 11.36 4.50 -27.22
N PHE A 22 12.19 4.47 -26.19
CA PHE A 22 13.01 5.62 -25.73
C PHE A 22 14.43 5.62 -26.28
N SER A 23 14.78 4.72 -27.21
CA SER A 23 16.15 4.56 -27.73
C SER A 23 16.70 5.84 -28.42
N GLY A 24 15.80 6.68 -28.95
CA GLY A 24 16.15 7.96 -29.58
C GLY A 24 16.15 9.17 -28.65
N LEU A 25 15.79 9.00 -27.38
CA LEU A 25 15.69 10.08 -26.40
C LEU A 25 16.91 10.07 -25.48
N ALA A 26 17.50 11.24 -25.23
CA ALA A 26 18.49 11.41 -24.17
C ALA A 26 17.81 11.32 -22.80
N VAL A 27 17.28 10.14 -22.44
CA VAL A 27 16.73 9.92 -21.11
C VAL A 27 17.88 9.92 -20.12
N ALA A 28 17.90 10.92 -19.25
CA ALA A 28 18.92 11.04 -18.23
C ALA A 28 18.97 9.76 -17.38
N THR A 29 20.09 9.04 -17.44
CA THR A 29 20.39 7.85 -16.62
C THR A 29 20.73 8.23 -15.18
N ALA A 30 20.00 9.21 -14.61
CA ALA A 30 20.24 9.68 -13.26
C ALA A 30 20.02 8.54 -12.26
N ALA A 31 20.99 8.30 -11.38
CA ALA A 31 20.81 7.41 -10.25
C ALA A 31 19.71 7.94 -9.31
N CYS A 32 18.94 7.04 -8.72
CA CYS A 32 17.86 7.36 -7.79
C CYS A 32 18.18 6.85 -6.38
N PRO A 33 19.25 7.35 -5.71
CA PRO A 33 19.82 6.72 -4.52
C PRO A 33 18.81 6.53 -3.39
N ARG A 34 17.91 7.48 -3.15
CA ARG A 34 16.89 7.37 -2.10
C ARG A 34 15.86 6.28 -2.40
N TYR A 35 15.37 6.22 -3.63
CA TYR A 35 14.46 5.18 -4.08
C TYR A 35 15.13 3.80 -4.04
N ASP A 36 16.35 3.70 -4.56
CA ASP A 36 17.10 2.45 -4.60
C ASP A 36 17.45 1.93 -3.19
N GLU A 37 17.76 2.83 -2.25
CA GLU A 37 17.99 2.49 -0.85
C GLU A 37 16.72 1.97 -0.18
N TRP A 38 15.60 2.68 -0.34
CA TRP A 38 14.30 2.28 0.17
C TRP A 38 13.85 0.92 -0.40
N ARG A 39 13.99 0.71 -1.70
CA ARG A 39 13.67 -0.56 -2.37
C ARG A 39 14.53 -1.72 -1.83
N ARG A 40 15.82 -1.49 -1.62
CA ARG A 40 16.75 -2.49 -1.05
C ARG A 40 16.43 -2.79 0.41
N ALA A 41 16.01 -1.80 1.17
CA ALA A 41 15.63 -1.99 2.56
C ALA A 41 14.38 -2.88 2.70
N ILE A 42 13.39 -2.74 1.80
CA ILE A 42 12.20 -3.60 1.77
C ILE A 42 12.56 -5.00 1.23
N ASN A 43 13.36 -5.08 0.17
CA ASN A 43 13.85 -6.32 -0.46
C ASN A 43 12.76 -7.36 -0.76
N ALA A 44 11.55 -6.93 -1.12
CA ALA A 44 10.43 -7.83 -1.30
C ALA A 44 10.37 -8.45 -2.69
N SER A 45 9.99 -9.72 -2.75
CA SER A 45 9.75 -10.52 -3.96
C SER A 45 8.37 -11.17 -3.98
N SER A 46 7.64 -11.15 -2.86
CA SER A 46 6.29 -11.69 -2.76
C SER A 46 5.38 -10.77 -1.94
N VAL A 47 4.07 -10.92 -2.10
CA VAL A 47 3.05 -10.12 -1.43
C VAL A 47 1.96 -11.00 -0.83
N VAL A 48 1.52 -10.65 0.37
CA VAL A 48 0.47 -11.32 1.14
C VAL A 48 -0.61 -10.30 1.47
N LEU A 49 -1.86 -10.62 1.17
CA LEU A 49 -3.02 -9.88 1.65
C LEU A 49 -3.29 -10.32 3.09
N VAL A 50 -3.35 -9.39 4.00
CA VAL A 50 -3.69 -9.65 5.41
C VAL A 50 -5.03 -9.02 5.72
N LEU A 51 -5.94 -9.82 6.25
CA LEU A 51 -7.25 -9.40 6.72
C LEU A 51 -7.27 -9.47 8.25
N ALA A 52 -7.40 -8.33 8.91
CA ALA A 52 -7.74 -8.26 10.33
C ALA A 52 -9.26 -8.39 10.50
N ALA A 53 -9.70 -9.35 11.31
CA ALA A 53 -11.12 -9.61 11.56
C ALA A 53 -11.86 -8.35 12.05
N SER A 54 -13.18 -8.35 11.95
CA SER A 54 -14.04 -7.20 12.31
C SER A 54 -13.82 -6.73 13.75
N TYR A 55 -13.88 -5.40 13.95
CA TYR A 55 -13.74 -4.77 15.27
C TYR A 55 -14.88 -3.79 15.51
N VAL A 56 -15.88 -4.24 16.28
CA VAL A 56 -17.13 -3.49 16.50
C VAL A 56 -16.95 -2.18 17.27
N ASN A 57 -15.83 -1.99 17.95
CA ASN A 57 -15.57 -0.77 18.73
C ASN A 57 -15.07 0.41 17.88
N SER A 58 -14.82 0.22 16.57
CA SER A 58 -14.41 1.26 15.64
C SER A 58 -15.24 1.21 14.37
N PRO A 59 -16.01 2.26 14.03
CA PRO A 59 -16.81 2.29 12.80
C PRO A 59 -16.01 2.06 11.52
N SER A 60 -14.77 2.56 11.45
CA SER A 60 -13.87 2.38 10.30
C SER A 60 -13.33 0.96 10.16
N SER A 61 -13.40 0.13 11.20
CA SER A 61 -12.90 -1.25 11.24
C SER A 61 -13.99 -2.28 11.55
N MET A 62 -15.27 -1.87 11.62
CA MET A 62 -16.36 -2.78 11.99
C MET A 62 -16.57 -3.90 10.97
N TYR A 63 -16.18 -3.72 9.73
CA TYR A 63 -16.24 -4.74 8.68
C TYR A 63 -14.92 -5.50 8.49
N GLY A 64 -13.92 -5.23 9.31
CA GLY A 64 -12.56 -5.72 9.13
C GLY A 64 -11.65 -4.65 8.53
N HIS A 65 -10.38 -4.99 8.42
CA HIS A 65 -9.38 -4.12 7.80
C HIS A 65 -8.41 -4.95 6.97
N THR A 66 -8.07 -4.47 5.79
CA THR A 66 -7.12 -5.14 4.90
C THR A 66 -5.86 -4.31 4.72
N PHE A 67 -4.73 -5.00 4.60
CA PHE A 67 -3.44 -4.40 4.28
C PHE A 67 -2.55 -5.41 3.56
N LEU A 68 -1.46 -4.96 2.96
CA LEU A 68 -0.51 -5.82 2.27
C LEU A 68 0.76 -5.99 3.10
N ARG A 69 1.31 -7.21 3.12
CA ARG A 69 2.64 -7.51 3.62
C ARG A 69 3.53 -7.91 2.43
N PHE A 70 4.70 -7.30 2.37
CA PHE A 70 5.69 -7.54 1.34
C PHE A 70 6.85 -8.34 1.95
N ASP A 71 7.03 -9.55 1.46
CA ASP A 71 7.99 -10.51 2.01
C ASP A 71 9.22 -10.67 1.10
N PRO A 72 10.43 -10.77 1.68
CA PRO A 72 11.65 -11.05 0.94
C PRO A 72 11.71 -12.51 0.43
N ASP A 73 12.59 -12.76 -0.52
CA ASP A 73 12.69 -14.07 -1.19
C ASP A 73 13.12 -15.20 -0.25
N ASN A 74 13.91 -14.88 0.78
CA ASN A 74 14.54 -15.85 1.69
C ASN A 74 13.80 -16.04 3.02
N MET A 75 12.47 -15.94 3.01
CA MET A 75 11.63 -16.09 4.21
C MET A 75 11.67 -17.47 4.89
N SER A 76 12.37 -18.46 4.32
CA SER A 76 12.39 -19.83 4.88
C SER A 76 12.97 -19.95 6.31
N ASN A 77 13.72 -18.93 6.78
CA ASN A 77 14.36 -18.92 8.09
C ASN A 77 14.14 -17.65 8.91
N GLU A 78 13.42 -16.64 8.38
CA GLU A 78 13.18 -15.38 9.08
C GLU A 78 11.72 -15.22 9.46
N SER A 79 11.48 -14.60 10.59
CA SER A 79 10.11 -14.29 11.02
C SER A 79 9.49 -13.24 10.11
N PRO A 80 8.26 -13.43 9.60
CA PRO A 80 7.55 -12.42 8.80
C PRO A 80 7.33 -11.11 9.55
N LEU A 81 7.58 -11.07 10.83
CA LEU A 81 7.38 -9.88 11.68
C LEU A 81 8.22 -8.67 11.25
N LEU A 82 9.35 -8.88 10.56
CA LEU A 82 10.20 -7.80 10.04
C LEU A 82 9.83 -7.38 8.62
N SER A 83 8.91 -8.09 7.96
CA SER A 83 8.43 -7.74 6.63
C SER A 83 7.78 -6.35 6.62
N TYR A 84 7.79 -5.72 5.44
CA TYR A 84 7.16 -4.43 5.23
C TYR A 84 5.64 -4.59 5.09
N ALA A 85 4.89 -3.93 5.95
CA ALA A 85 3.43 -3.88 5.89
C ALA A 85 2.99 -2.52 5.35
N LEU A 86 2.17 -2.53 4.30
CA LEU A 86 1.58 -1.36 3.69
C LEU A 86 0.10 -1.28 4.04
N ASN A 87 -0.29 -0.23 4.69
CA ASN A 87 -1.65 0.05 5.12
C ASN A 87 -2.18 1.30 4.41
N PHE A 88 -3.46 1.32 4.06
CA PHE A 88 -4.17 2.53 3.69
C PHE A 88 -5.20 2.86 4.76
N GLY A 89 -5.19 4.07 5.27
CA GLY A 89 -6.09 4.46 6.36
C GLY A 89 -6.36 5.95 6.41
N ALA A 90 -7.47 6.30 7.03
CA ALA A 90 -7.87 7.68 7.27
C ALA A 90 -7.06 8.29 8.41
N THR A 91 -6.66 9.54 8.24
CA THR A 91 -6.18 10.39 9.34
C THR A 91 -7.37 11.09 9.96
N VAL A 92 -7.77 10.66 11.14
CA VAL A 92 -8.89 11.22 11.90
C VAL A 92 -8.35 12.15 12.96
N GLY A 93 -8.93 13.37 13.09
CA GLY A 93 -8.59 14.30 14.16
C GLY A 93 -9.06 13.78 15.51
N GLU A 94 -8.29 14.05 16.58
CA GLU A 94 -8.63 13.61 17.95
C GLU A 94 -9.96 14.20 18.47
N GLU A 95 -10.44 15.29 17.88
CA GLU A 95 -11.66 15.98 18.28
C GLU A 95 -12.92 15.41 17.61
N ASP A 96 -12.77 14.54 16.61
CA ASP A 96 -13.91 14.00 15.88
C ASP A 96 -14.51 12.80 16.60
N ALA A 97 -15.71 12.97 17.17
CA ALA A 97 -16.42 11.92 17.86
C ALA A 97 -17.90 11.83 17.43
N GLY A 98 -18.51 10.67 17.63
CA GLY A 98 -19.94 10.44 17.46
C GLY A 98 -20.47 10.63 16.04
N LEU A 99 -21.58 11.35 15.89
CA LEU A 99 -22.28 11.53 14.61
C LEU A 99 -21.45 12.30 13.57
N LEU A 100 -20.63 13.26 13.99
CA LEU A 100 -19.77 14.03 13.09
C LEU A 100 -18.70 13.14 12.46
N TYR A 101 -18.09 12.25 13.26
CA TYR A 101 -17.15 11.24 12.79
C TYR A 101 -17.77 10.33 11.72
N ALA A 102 -18.96 9.78 12.03
CA ALA A 102 -19.68 8.91 11.10
C ALA A 102 -20.04 9.66 9.80
N TRP A 103 -20.57 10.87 9.90
CA TRP A 103 -20.91 11.70 8.74
C TRP A 103 -19.70 12.00 7.86
N ARG A 104 -18.60 12.47 8.43
CA ARG A 104 -17.36 12.75 7.69
C ARG A 104 -16.81 11.48 7.02
N GLY A 105 -16.85 10.34 7.71
CA GLY A 105 -16.41 9.07 7.17
C GLY A 105 -17.22 8.58 5.97
N VAL A 106 -18.54 8.83 5.98
CA VAL A 106 -19.42 8.51 4.84
C VAL A 106 -19.28 9.52 3.69
N ALA A 107 -19.04 10.79 4.01
CA ALA A 107 -18.96 11.87 3.03
C ALA A 107 -17.56 12.09 2.43
N GLY A 108 -16.57 11.26 2.77
CA GLY A 108 -15.19 11.41 2.26
C GLY A 108 -14.42 12.58 2.91
N GLY A 109 -14.82 12.99 4.11
CA GLY A 109 -14.27 14.15 4.81
C GLY A 109 -12.91 13.92 5.48
N TYR A 110 -12.33 12.72 5.39
CA TYR A 110 -11.01 12.40 5.94
C TYR A 110 -9.97 12.19 4.84
N PRO A 111 -8.75 12.69 5.01
CA PRO A 111 -7.65 12.34 4.14
C PRO A 111 -7.19 10.91 4.45
N GLY A 112 -7.15 10.05 3.44
CA GLY A 112 -6.57 8.72 3.47
C GLY A 112 -5.18 8.72 2.87
N GLN A 113 -4.26 7.97 3.46
CA GLN A 113 -2.88 7.85 2.99
C GLN A 113 -2.37 6.41 3.09
N PHE A 114 -1.45 6.07 2.21
CA PHE A 114 -0.66 4.85 2.36
C PHE A 114 0.43 5.09 3.41
N VAL A 115 0.54 4.15 4.35
CA VAL A 115 1.54 4.18 5.42
C VAL A 115 2.23 2.83 5.50
N GLY A 116 3.56 2.84 5.41
CA GLY A 116 4.39 1.65 5.53
C GLY A 116 5.01 1.51 6.91
N ASN A 117 4.92 0.32 7.51
CA ASN A 117 5.46 0.00 8.84
C ASN A 117 6.06 -1.42 8.84
N ALA A 118 6.75 -1.80 9.92
CA ALA A 118 7.07 -3.19 10.15
C ALA A 118 5.79 -3.99 10.45
N TYR A 119 5.68 -5.20 9.90
CA TYR A 119 4.53 -6.08 10.14
C TYR A 119 4.31 -6.39 11.63
N LEU A 120 5.39 -6.45 12.40
CA LEU A 120 5.33 -6.61 13.86
C LEU A 120 4.45 -5.57 14.54
N ASP A 121 4.49 -4.32 14.07
CA ASP A 121 3.69 -3.25 14.67
C ASP A 121 2.20 -3.47 14.39
N LYS A 122 1.85 -3.97 13.21
CA LYS A 122 0.48 -4.36 12.88
C LYS A 122 0.00 -5.57 13.66
N VAL A 123 0.85 -6.57 13.88
CA VAL A 123 0.53 -7.72 14.74
C VAL A 123 0.30 -7.28 16.19
N LYS A 124 1.10 -6.35 16.72
CA LYS A 124 0.88 -5.80 18.06
C LYS A 124 -0.45 -5.05 18.14
N GLU A 125 -0.73 -4.18 17.17
CA GLU A 125 -1.95 -3.38 17.10
C GLU A 125 -3.19 -4.29 17.05
N TYR A 126 -3.28 -5.16 16.07
CA TYR A 126 -4.49 -5.95 15.83
C TYR A 126 -4.62 -7.18 16.73
N ALA A 127 -3.58 -8.00 16.84
CA ALA A 127 -3.68 -9.27 17.57
C ALA A 127 -3.54 -9.09 19.09
N ARG A 128 -2.71 -8.16 19.59
CA ARG A 128 -2.45 -8.02 21.02
C ARG A 128 -3.29 -6.95 21.71
N ILE A 129 -3.53 -5.80 21.05
CA ILE A 129 -4.26 -4.67 21.64
C ILE A 129 -5.75 -4.83 21.37
N GLU A 130 -6.14 -5.10 20.09
CA GLU A 130 -7.54 -5.20 19.67
C GLU A 130 -8.11 -6.62 19.76
N ASN A 131 -7.27 -7.62 20.03
CA ASN A 131 -7.64 -9.06 20.12
C ASN A 131 -8.38 -9.55 18.87
N ARG A 132 -7.85 -9.24 17.69
CA ARG A 132 -8.41 -9.62 16.38
C ARG A 132 -7.60 -10.74 15.77
N ASP A 133 -8.27 -11.64 15.06
CA ASP A 133 -7.61 -12.65 14.22
C ASP A 133 -7.04 -11.98 12.96
N LEU A 134 -5.86 -12.42 12.55
CA LEU A 134 -5.22 -12.03 11.30
C LEU A 134 -5.23 -13.22 10.34
N TRP A 135 -5.86 -13.04 9.20
CA TRP A 135 -5.91 -14.03 8.13
C TRP A 135 -4.98 -13.62 7.01
N GLU A 136 -4.09 -14.50 6.60
CA GLU A 136 -3.05 -14.24 5.61
C GLU A 136 -3.30 -15.03 4.33
N TYR A 137 -3.34 -14.32 3.18
CA TYR A 137 -3.58 -14.89 1.86
C TYR A 137 -2.42 -14.53 0.95
N ARG A 138 -1.60 -15.51 0.58
CA ARG A 138 -0.50 -15.29 -0.36
C ARG A 138 -1.07 -14.99 -1.74
N LEU A 139 -0.65 -13.88 -2.33
CA LEU A 139 -1.02 -13.48 -3.68
C LEU A 139 0.06 -13.94 -4.67
N TYR A 140 -0.38 -14.42 -5.83
CA TYR A 140 0.52 -14.96 -6.85
C TYR A 140 0.92 -13.87 -7.84
N PHE A 141 1.86 -13.04 -7.44
CA PHE A 141 2.53 -12.03 -8.26
C PHE A 141 3.99 -12.41 -8.46
N SER A 142 4.54 -12.11 -9.64
CA SER A 142 5.97 -12.25 -9.92
C SER A 142 6.77 -11.18 -9.18
N PRO A 143 8.09 -11.38 -8.96
CA PRO A 143 8.94 -10.35 -8.36
C PRO A 143 8.95 -9.02 -9.13
N ALA A 144 8.75 -9.05 -10.46
CA ALA A 144 8.64 -7.86 -11.28
C ALA A 144 7.37 -7.07 -11.00
N GLU A 145 6.21 -7.75 -10.87
CA GLU A 145 4.93 -7.14 -10.50
C GLU A 145 4.96 -6.58 -9.09
N VAL A 146 5.54 -7.30 -8.12
CA VAL A 146 5.79 -6.79 -6.76
C VAL A 146 6.70 -5.55 -6.81
N GLY A 147 7.71 -5.56 -7.67
CA GLY A 147 8.56 -4.40 -7.93
C GLY A 147 7.78 -3.20 -8.44
N GLN A 148 6.82 -3.39 -9.34
CA GLN A 148 5.95 -2.35 -9.88
C GLN A 148 5.00 -1.78 -8.82
N MET A 149 4.39 -2.64 -7.97
CA MET A 149 3.60 -2.19 -6.82
C MET A 149 4.39 -1.25 -5.92
N LEU A 150 5.59 -1.67 -5.51
CA LEU A 150 6.44 -0.87 -4.63
C LEU A 150 6.92 0.43 -5.30
N ALA A 151 7.19 0.40 -6.61
CA ALA A 151 7.50 1.62 -7.35
C ALA A 151 6.32 2.61 -7.30
N HIS A 152 5.08 2.12 -7.41
CA HIS A 152 3.89 2.97 -7.28
C HIS A 152 3.67 3.46 -5.85
N VAL A 153 3.88 2.62 -4.85
CA VAL A 153 3.84 3.02 -3.42
C VAL A 153 4.79 4.18 -3.14
N TRP A 154 5.99 4.15 -3.72
CA TRP A 154 6.92 5.26 -3.64
C TRP A 154 6.38 6.57 -4.24
N GLU A 155 5.65 6.48 -5.35
CA GLU A 155 5.02 7.65 -5.98
C GLU A 155 3.88 8.24 -5.13
N LEU A 156 3.25 7.41 -4.31
CA LEU A 156 2.14 7.78 -3.43
C LEU A 156 2.60 8.34 -2.08
N ASP A 157 3.91 8.40 -1.83
CA ASP A 157 4.43 9.06 -0.62
C ASP A 157 3.91 10.50 -0.53
N GLN A 158 3.30 10.84 0.61
CA GLN A 158 2.67 12.14 0.90
C GLN A 158 1.46 12.49 0.00
N VAL A 159 0.93 11.56 -0.78
CA VAL A 159 -0.33 11.74 -1.51
C VAL A 159 -1.50 11.40 -0.60
N SER A 160 -2.50 12.30 -0.58
CA SER A 160 -3.75 12.08 0.16
C SER A 160 -4.90 11.87 -0.79
N PHE A 161 -5.78 10.95 -0.43
CA PHE A 161 -7.03 10.64 -1.12
C PHE A 161 -8.20 10.97 -0.21
N ALA A 162 -9.40 11.21 -0.77
CA ALA A 162 -10.60 11.18 0.04
C ALA A 162 -10.85 9.75 0.53
N TYR A 163 -11.15 9.59 1.81
CA TYR A 163 -11.44 8.29 2.41
C TYR A 163 -12.93 8.16 2.69
N TYR A 164 -13.55 7.15 2.09
CA TYR A 164 -14.96 6.82 2.31
C TYR A 164 -15.06 5.47 3.03
N PHE A 165 -15.85 5.40 4.12
CA PHE A 165 -15.92 4.20 4.93
C PHE A 165 -16.50 2.98 4.17
N PHE A 166 -17.42 3.22 3.24
CA PHE A 166 -18.16 2.15 2.56
C PHE A 166 -17.75 1.96 1.09
N ASP A 167 -16.96 2.86 0.53
CA ASP A 167 -16.62 2.85 -0.89
C ASP A 167 -15.11 2.90 -1.08
N GLU A 168 -14.51 4.07 -1.27
CA GLU A 168 -13.07 4.22 -1.49
C GLU A 168 -12.28 4.09 -0.17
N ASN A 169 -12.37 2.91 0.45
CA ASN A 169 -11.72 2.56 1.70
C ASN A 169 -10.37 1.85 1.50
N CYS A 170 -9.86 1.20 2.57
CA CYS A 170 -8.59 0.49 2.51
C CYS A 170 -8.59 -0.62 1.45
N SER A 171 -9.67 -1.40 1.34
CA SER A 171 -9.73 -2.51 0.38
C SER A 171 -9.71 -2.00 -1.06
N PHE A 172 -10.52 -0.98 -1.38
CA PHE A 172 -10.56 -0.38 -2.71
C PHE A 172 -9.18 0.12 -3.16
N ARG A 173 -8.49 0.90 -2.33
CA ARG A 173 -7.15 1.43 -2.66
C ARG A 173 -6.09 0.34 -2.80
N LEU A 174 -6.23 -0.78 -2.09
CA LEU A 174 -5.35 -1.92 -2.29
C LEU A 174 -5.65 -2.65 -3.61
N LEU A 175 -6.91 -2.75 -4.03
CA LEU A 175 -7.27 -3.33 -5.34
C LEU A 175 -6.66 -2.50 -6.48
N GLU A 176 -6.76 -1.17 -6.45
CA GLU A 176 -6.09 -0.29 -7.41
C GLU A 176 -4.57 -0.55 -7.47
N LEU A 177 -3.94 -0.74 -6.30
CA LEU A 177 -2.51 -1.04 -6.24
C LEU A 177 -2.16 -2.40 -6.88
N LEU A 178 -3.02 -3.41 -6.74
CA LEU A 178 -2.85 -4.71 -7.41
C LEU A 178 -2.99 -4.59 -8.92
N GLU A 179 -3.91 -3.77 -9.41
CA GLU A 179 -4.09 -3.50 -10.85
C GLU A 179 -2.90 -2.75 -11.47
N VAL A 180 -2.25 -1.85 -10.74
CA VAL A 180 -1.00 -1.21 -11.22
C VAL A 180 0.08 -2.24 -11.54
N ALA A 181 0.11 -3.36 -10.83
CA ALA A 181 1.05 -4.44 -11.09
C ALA A 181 0.60 -5.37 -12.22
N ARG A 182 -0.71 -5.60 -12.34
CA ARG A 182 -1.33 -6.48 -13.33
C ARG A 182 -2.67 -5.90 -13.79
N PRO A 183 -2.68 -5.03 -14.81
CA PRO A 183 -3.88 -4.33 -15.28
C PRO A 183 -5.02 -5.26 -15.72
N GLU A 184 -4.69 -6.49 -16.13
CA GLU A 184 -5.69 -7.47 -16.60
C GLU A 184 -6.58 -8.01 -15.48
N LEU A 185 -6.32 -7.67 -14.21
CA LEU A 185 -7.13 -8.11 -13.08
C LEU A 185 -8.52 -7.47 -13.06
N ASP A 186 -8.63 -6.19 -13.47
CA ASP A 186 -9.90 -5.45 -13.56
C ASP A 186 -10.77 -5.63 -12.30
N LEU A 187 -10.23 -5.20 -11.14
CA LEU A 187 -10.83 -5.45 -9.83
C LEU A 187 -11.73 -4.31 -9.35
N VAL A 188 -11.52 -3.10 -9.90
CA VAL A 188 -12.13 -1.86 -9.40
C VAL A 188 -13.36 -1.47 -10.20
N ASP A 189 -13.43 -1.83 -11.49
CA ASP A 189 -14.51 -1.45 -12.42
C ASP A 189 -15.66 -2.50 -12.49
N GLN A 190 -15.75 -3.43 -11.52
CA GLN A 190 -16.76 -4.50 -11.48
C GLN A 190 -18.00 -4.15 -10.66
#